data_e5713525ea70d8390ebc58a964532c70
#
_entry.id   e5713525ea70d8390ebc58a964532c70
#
_cell.length_a   1.000
_cell.length_b   1.000
_cell.length_c   1.000
_cell.angle_alpha   90.00
_cell.angle_beta   90.00
_cell.angle_gamma   90.00
#
_symmetry.space_group_name_H-M   'P 1'
#
loop_
_entity.id
_entity.type
_entity.pdbx_description
1 polymer ?
#
loop_
_entity_poly.entity_id
_entity_poly.type
_entity_poly.pdbx_seq_one_letter_code
_entity_poly.pdbx_strand_id
1 'polypeptide(L)'
;MMQLFKSSTKETMNFLRYVGPGLLVTVGFIDPGNWASNIAAGSGYGYTLLWMVTLSTIMLIILQHNAAHLGIVTGKCLSEATSLYINKGLKNIILLTAVAASIATAMAELLGGAMALEMLFHIPVKIGTFIILGIVLFCQFTNAYSRIEKLIILFVSLIGFSFLFEICIADIEWKQALIGWVKPEVPKGSLPVVMSVLGAVVMPHNLFLHSEIIQSREWNLKDENVIEQQLKYEFKDTLFSMIIGWAINSAMILMAAATLYHGNGHSIDDIHLAGSMLTPLLGNAASIIFALALLLAGISSSITAGMAGGTIFSGIFDHPYDIHHKDTKLGVLITMIPATLMILLIKSPFDGLIYSQMFLAVQLPITIFTQIYLTSSKKVMGKYANSKRLKIILFMIALIVTFLNICLFVTGF
;
A
#
# COMPACT_ATOMS: atom_id res chain seq x y z
N MET A 1 42.28 -5.80 6.47
CA MET A 1 41.37 -6.03 5.33
C MET A 1 40.45 -7.25 5.55
N MET A 2 40.95 -8.43 5.93
CA MET A 2 40.13 -9.65 6.14
C MET A 2 39.15 -9.57 7.31
N GLN A 3 39.39 -8.79 8.38
CA GLN A 3 38.47 -8.57 9.48
C GLN A 3 37.32 -7.61 9.11
N LEU A 4 37.57 -6.61 8.27
CA LEU A 4 36.56 -5.70 7.74
C LEU A 4 35.58 -6.44 6.81
N PHE A 5 36.07 -7.37 5.97
CA PHE A 5 35.21 -8.20 5.12
C PHE A 5 34.37 -9.20 5.93
N LYS A 6 34.90 -9.80 7.00
CA LYS A 6 34.14 -10.72 7.88
C LYS A 6 33.06 -9.98 8.69
N SER A 7 33.33 -8.76 9.15
CA SER A 7 32.35 -7.90 9.82
C SER A 7 31.22 -7.51 8.87
N SER A 8 31.55 -7.06 7.67
CA SER A 8 30.58 -6.70 6.63
C SER A 8 29.68 -7.88 6.24
N THR A 9 30.24 -9.08 6.07
CA THR A 9 29.47 -10.29 5.70
C THR A 9 28.52 -10.72 6.83
N LYS A 10 28.95 -10.58 8.09
CA LYS A 10 28.12 -10.92 9.26
C LYS A 10 26.97 -9.90 9.46
N GLU A 11 27.25 -8.63 9.23
CA GLU A 11 26.22 -7.57 9.24
C GLU A 11 25.23 -7.75 8.09
N THR A 12 25.70 -8.08 6.88
CA THR A 12 24.85 -8.36 5.72
C THR A 12 23.99 -9.60 5.96
N MET A 13 24.54 -10.69 6.50
CA MET A 13 23.76 -11.89 6.85
C MET A 13 22.76 -11.65 7.98
N ASN A 14 23.10 -10.82 8.95
CA ASN A 14 22.15 -10.41 9.99
C ASN A 14 21.05 -9.53 9.38
N PHE A 15 21.38 -8.57 8.53
CA PHE A 15 20.41 -7.75 7.82
C PHE A 15 19.42 -8.59 7.00
N LEU A 16 19.91 -9.59 6.23
CA LEU A 16 19.06 -10.49 5.45
C LEU A 16 18.06 -11.31 6.29
N ARG A 17 18.36 -11.54 7.57
CA ARG A 17 17.41 -12.16 8.50
C ARG A 17 16.29 -11.20 8.93
N TYR A 18 16.51 -9.91 8.81
CA TYR A 18 15.54 -8.85 9.17
C TYR A 18 14.78 -8.32 7.96
N VAL A 19 15.24 -8.58 6.73
CA VAL A 19 14.50 -8.27 5.51
C VAL A 19 13.24 -9.14 5.45
N GLY A 20 12.10 -8.53 5.44
CA GLY A 20 10.85 -9.27 5.33
C GLY A 20 9.59 -8.42 5.54
N PRO A 21 9.41 -7.66 6.64
CA PRO A 21 8.20 -6.85 6.81
C PRO A 21 8.09 -5.74 5.78
N GLY A 22 9.18 -5.03 5.47
CA GLY A 22 9.21 -4.04 4.40
C GLY A 22 8.96 -4.67 3.04
N LEU A 23 9.58 -5.83 2.75
CA LEU A 23 9.37 -6.55 1.50
C LEU A 23 7.94 -7.07 1.37
N LEU A 24 7.34 -7.58 2.46
CA LEU A 24 5.94 -8.03 2.46
C LEU A 24 5.00 -6.86 2.16
N VAL A 25 5.28 -5.68 2.70
CA VAL A 25 4.53 -4.46 2.38
C VAL A 25 4.79 -4.00 0.94
N THR A 26 6.00 -4.22 0.38
CA THR A 26 6.30 -3.88 -1.03
C THR A 26 5.49 -4.71 -2.01
N VAL A 27 5.19 -5.96 -1.69
CA VAL A 27 4.24 -6.77 -2.46
C VAL A 27 2.85 -6.11 -2.46
N GLY A 28 2.46 -5.45 -1.35
CA GLY A 28 1.24 -4.63 -1.26
C GLY A 28 1.27 -3.34 -2.10
N PHE A 29 2.42 -2.91 -2.67
CA PHE A 29 2.50 -1.79 -3.61
C PHE A 29 2.38 -2.18 -5.09
N ILE A 30 2.33 -3.48 -5.37
CA ILE A 30 2.08 -4.02 -6.71
C ILE A 30 0.70 -4.66 -6.69
N ASP A 31 -0.29 -3.89 -6.25
CA ASP A 31 -1.68 -4.28 -6.12
C ASP A 31 -2.55 -3.68 -7.24
N PRO A 32 -3.75 -4.20 -7.45
CA PRO A 32 -4.68 -3.70 -8.47
C PRO A 32 -5.00 -2.21 -8.35
N GLY A 33 -5.09 -1.67 -7.13
CA GLY A 33 -5.37 -0.25 -6.88
C GLY A 33 -4.24 0.66 -7.35
N ASN A 34 -2.98 0.29 -7.05
CA ASN A 34 -1.79 0.99 -7.56
C ASN A 34 -1.72 0.91 -9.09
N TRP A 35 -1.99 -0.26 -9.67
CA TRP A 35 -1.96 -0.41 -11.12
C TRP A 35 -2.96 0.52 -11.79
N ALA A 36 -4.21 0.51 -11.36
CA ALA A 36 -5.23 1.39 -11.92
C ALA A 36 -4.85 2.88 -11.77
N SER A 37 -4.39 3.30 -10.60
CA SER A 37 -3.99 4.69 -10.32
C SER A 37 -2.83 5.15 -11.21
N ASN A 38 -1.81 4.30 -11.39
CA ASN A 38 -0.64 4.60 -12.22
C ASN A 38 -0.99 4.63 -13.71
N ILE A 39 -1.82 3.70 -14.18
CA ILE A 39 -2.32 3.68 -15.56
C ILE A 39 -3.14 4.92 -15.84
N ALA A 40 -4.07 5.30 -14.95
CA ALA A 40 -4.87 6.50 -15.08
C ALA A 40 -3.99 7.77 -15.10
N ALA A 41 -2.95 7.82 -14.27
CA ALA A 41 -2.01 8.93 -14.24
C ALA A 41 -1.23 9.06 -15.55
N GLY A 42 -0.65 7.96 -16.05
CA GLY A 42 0.15 7.97 -17.28
C GLY A 42 -0.70 8.18 -18.53
N SER A 43 -1.80 7.43 -18.68
CA SER A 43 -2.66 7.53 -19.88
C SER A 43 -3.43 8.84 -19.99
N GLY A 44 -3.86 9.42 -18.85
CA GLY A 44 -4.62 10.66 -18.83
C GLY A 44 -3.76 11.93 -18.88
N TYR A 45 -2.58 11.89 -18.21
CA TYR A 45 -1.79 13.10 -17.96
C TYR A 45 -0.31 12.99 -18.40
N GLY A 46 0.03 11.93 -19.13
CA GLY A 46 1.40 11.69 -19.58
C GLY A 46 2.37 11.58 -18.40
N TYR A 47 3.50 12.27 -18.51
CA TYR A 47 4.53 12.25 -17.47
C TYR A 47 4.29 13.23 -16.31
N THR A 48 3.23 14.05 -16.39
CA THR A 48 3.02 15.21 -15.50
C THR A 48 2.84 14.81 -14.03
N LEU A 49 2.28 13.62 -13.73
CA LEU A 49 1.98 13.20 -12.37
C LEU A 49 3.07 12.33 -11.70
N LEU A 50 4.24 12.14 -12.33
CA LEU A 50 5.36 11.37 -11.76
C LEU A 50 5.84 11.91 -10.40
N TRP A 51 5.78 13.23 -10.19
CA TRP A 51 6.12 13.85 -8.92
C TRP A 51 5.28 13.32 -7.75
N MET A 52 4.03 12.92 -8.03
CA MET A 52 3.12 12.45 -7.00
C MET A 52 3.55 11.09 -6.44
N VAL A 53 4.00 10.16 -7.30
CA VAL A 53 4.57 8.87 -6.84
C VAL A 53 5.80 9.12 -5.96
N THR A 54 6.68 10.04 -6.37
CA THR A 54 7.89 10.38 -5.62
C THR A 54 7.55 11.00 -4.26
N LEU A 55 6.67 11.98 -4.25
CA LEU A 55 6.24 12.63 -3.01
C LEU A 55 5.54 11.64 -2.06
N SER A 56 4.61 10.83 -2.59
CA SER A 56 3.91 9.82 -1.80
C SER A 56 4.86 8.78 -1.23
N THR A 57 5.86 8.33 -2.00
CA THR A 57 6.86 7.38 -1.52
C THR A 57 7.73 7.97 -0.40
N ILE A 58 8.16 9.23 -0.53
CA ILE A 58 8.90 9.93 0.54
C ILE A 58 8.05 10.04 1.80
N MET A 59 6.78 10.42 1.67
CA MET A 59 5.84 10.48 2.79
C MET A 59 5.70 9.11 3.45
N LEU A 60 5.54 8.06 2.65
CA LEU A 60 5.36 6.70 3.12
C LEU A 60 6.57 6.18 3.90
N ILE A 61 7.80 6.36 3.39
CA ILE A 61 9.03 5.95 4.09
C ILE A 61 9.04 6.54 5.51
N ILE A 62 8.70 7.82 5.64
CA ILE A 62 8.71 8.52 6.93
C ILE A 62 7.57 8.00 7.84
N LEU A 63 6.36 7.87 7.31
CA LEU A 63 5.19 7.42 8.07
C LEU A 63 5.33 5.95 8.49
N GLN A 64 5.77 5.08 7.57
CA GLN A 64 5.91 3.66 7.85
C GLN A 64 7.00 3.37 8.88
N HIS A 65 8.17 4.00 8.73
CA HIS A 65 9.21 3.93 9.76
C HIS A 65 8.71 4.45 11.11
N ASN A 66 7.95 5.53 11.14
CA ASN A 66 7.40 6.08 12.38
C ASN A 66 6.32 5.18 13.00
N ALA A 67 5.53 4.43 12.19
CA ALA A 67 4.59 3.42 12.68
C ALA A 67 5.32 2.19 13.25
N ALA A 68 6.36 1.71 12.56
CA ALA A 68 7.21 0.64 13.05
C ALA A 68 7.95 1.02 14.34
N HIS A 69 8.42 2.28 14.44
CA HIS A 69 9.04 2.83 15.63
C HIS A 69 8.12 2.70 16.86
N LEU A 70 6.82 3.00 16.70
CA LEU A 70 5.83 2.77 17.76
C LEU A 70 5.81 1.30 18.17
N GLY A 71 5.67 0.38 17.22
CA GLY A 71 5.60 -1.07 17.47
C GLY A 71 6.83 -1.62 18.14
N ILE A 72 8.03 -1.24 17.66
CA ILE A 72 9.32 -1.68 18.20
C ILE A 72 9.54 -1.20 19.64
N VAL A 73 9.20 0.06 19.93
CA VAL A 73 9.48 0.67 21.24
C VAL A 73 8.45 0.27 22.29
N THR A 74 7.19 0.15 21.91
CA THR A 74 6.09 -0.05 22.86
C THR A 74 5.60 -1.49 22.97
N GLY A 75 5.89 -2.32 21.97
CA GLY A 75 5.28 -3.65 21.84
C GLY A 75 3.78 -3.58 21.58
N LYS A 76 3.28 -2.45 21.05
CA LYS A 76 1.87 -2.19 20.73
C LYS A 76 1.73 -1.73 19.31
N CYS A 77 0.76 -2.26 18.59
CA CYS A 77 0.42 -1.72 17.28
C CYS A 77 -0.31 -0.38 17.38
N LEU A 78 -0.47 0.29 16.24
CA LEU A 78 -1.09 1.62 16.20
C LEU A 78 -2.54 1.59 16.70
N SER A 79 -3.31 0.50 16.47
CA SER A 79 -4.69 0.36 16.97
C SER A 79 -4.75 0.14 18.47
N GLU A 80 -3.91 -0.73 19.03
CA GLU A 80 -3.80 -0.94 20.47
C GLU A 80 -3.36 0.34 21.20
N ALA A 81 -2.31 1.01 20.68
CA ALA A 81 -1.85 2.27 21.25
C ALA A 81 -2.93 3.36 21.19
N THR A 82 -3.71 3.42 20.10
CA THR A 82 -4.87 4.32 19.99
C THR A 82 -5.90 4.02 21.08
N SER A 83 -6.20 2.76 21.30
CA SER A 83 -7.17 2.33 22.31
C SER A 83 -6.73 2.63 23.75
N LEU A 84 -5.44 2.47 24.05
CA LEU A 84 -4.88 2.68 25.39
C LEU A 84 -4.69 4.16 25.75
N TYR A 85 -4.31 5.00 24.78
CA TYR A 85 -3.84 6.36 25.08
C TYR A 85 -4.77 7.47 24.58
N ILE A 86 -5.81 7.16 23.82
CA ILE A 86 -6.82 8.12 23.32
C ILE A 86 -8.14 7.88 24.03
N ASN A 87 -8.91 8.94 24.28
CA ASN A 87 -10.20 8.83 24.96
C ASN A 87 -11.19 7.97 24.16
N LYS A 88 -12.10 7.29 24.88
CA LYS A 88 -12.99 6.26 24.31
C LYS A 88 -13.84 6.73 23.12
N GLY A 89 -14.34 7.96 23.14
CA GLY A 89 -15.14 8.48 22.02
C GLY A 89 -14.33 8.70 20.76
N LEU A 90 -13.18 9.36 20.90
CA LEU A 90 -12.30 9.69 19.77
C LEU A 90 -11.62 8.43 19.19
N LYS A 91 -11.17 7.49 20.03
CA LYS A 91 -10.57 6.24 19.57
C LYS A 91 -11.50 5.46 18.65
N ASN A 92 -12.79 5.36 19.04
CA ASN A 92 -13.77 4.62 18.23
C ASN A 92 -13.96 5.27 16.85
N ILE A 93 -14.04 6.60 16.79
CA ILE A 93 -14.14 7.32 15.51
C ILE A 93 -12.90 7.04 14.65
N ILE A 94 -11.69 7.19 15.21
CA ILE A 94 -10.44 6.96 14.50
C ILE A 94 -10.38 5.53 13.95
N LEU A 95 -10.62 4.53 14.80
CA LEU A 95 -10.49 3.13 14.40
C LEU A 95 -11.60 2.68 13.45
N LEU A 96 -12.84 3.20 13.60
CA LEU A 96 -13.90 2.93 12.63
C LEU A 96 -13.60 3.53 11.25
N THR A 97 -13.03 4.74 11.17
CA THR A 97 -12.60 5.29 9.87
C THR A 97 -11.46 4.48 9.25
N ALA A 98 -10.56 3.93 10.08
CA ALA A 98 -9.48 3.04 9.60
C ALA A 98 -10.02 1.67 9.12
N VAL A 99 -11.04 1.12 9.78
CA VAL A 99 -11.78 -0.06 9.27
C VAL A 99 -12.43 0.24 7.94
N ALA A 100 -13.07 1.42 7.78
CA ALA A 100 -13.64 1.85 6.51
C ALA A 100 -12.58 1.95 5.39
N ALA A 101 -11.37 2.41 5.71
CA ALA A 101 -10.24 2.39 4.77
C ALA A 101 -9.84 0.95 4.39
N SER A 102 -9.82 0.02 5.36
CA SER A 102 -9.56 -1.41 5.06
C SER A 102 -10.64 -2.02 4.16
N ILE A 103 -11.91 -1.63 4.32
CA ILE A 103 -13.01 -2.04 3.44
C ILE A 103 -12.79 -1.51 2.02
N ALA A 104 -12.42 -0.24 1.86
CA ALA A 104 -12.15 0.36 0.57
C ALA A 104 -10.98 -0.34 -0.16
N THR A 105 -9.90 -0.66 0.56
CA THR A 105 -8.81 -1.46 0.00
C THR A 105 -9.27 -2.86 -0.38
N ALA A 106 -9.92 -3.59 0.54
CA ALA A 106 -10.42 -4.92 0.25
C ALA A 106 -11.34 -4.95 -0.99
N MET A 107 -12.12 -3.87 -1.21
CA MET A 107 -12.92 -3.71 -2.42
C MET A 107 -12.04 -3.65 -3.66
N ALA A 108 -10.98 -2.84 -3.67
CA ALA A 108 -10.07 -2.75 -4.81
C ALA A 108 -9.38 -4.08 -5.10
N GLU A 109 -8.91 -4.75 -4.05
CA GLU A 109 -8.14 -5.99 -4.18
C GLU A 109 -8.99 -7.16 -4.69
N LEU A 110 -10.19 -7.34 -4.09
CA LEU A 110 -11.17 -8.33 -4.56
C LEU A 110 -11.61 -8.04 -6.00
N LEU A 111 -11.83 -6.77 -6.33
CA LEU A 111 -12.22 -6.31 -7.65
C LEU A 111 -11.14 -6.61 -8.69
N GLY A 112 -9.87 -6.30 -8.39
CA GLY A 112 -8.74 -6.61 -9.25
C GLY A 112 -8.57 -8.10 -9.50
N GLY A 113 -8.69 -8.93 -8.45
CA GLY A 113 -8.68 -10.38 -8.59
C GLY A 113 -9.85 -10.90 -9.45
N ALA A 114 -11.04 -10.32 -9.31
CA ALA A 114 -12.21 -10.67 -10.12
C ALA A 114 -12.05 -10.26 -11.59
N MET A 115 -11.47 -9.08 -11.86
CA MET A 115 -11.13 -8.64 -13.22
C MET A 115 -10.10 -9.57 -13.87
N ALA A 116 -9.13 -10.05 -13.10
CA ALA A 116 -8.18 -11.03 -13.59
C ALA A 116 -8.85 -12.37 -13.97
N LEU A 117 -9.85 -12.82 -13.22
CA LEU A 117 -10.65 -14.00 -13.58
C LEU A 117 -11.48 -13.77 -14.85
N GLU A 118 -11.97 -12.56 -15.05
CA GLU A 118 -12.66 -12.18 -16.30
C GLU A 118 -11.70 -12.22 -17.48
N MET A 119 -10.48 -11.68 -17.34
CA MET A 119 -9.45 -11.71 -18.39
C MET A 119 -9.01 -13.13 -18.76
N LEU A 120 -8.85 -14.03 -17.77
CA LEU A 120 -8.31 -15.38 -17.97
C LEU A 120 -9.38 -16.40 -18.40
N PHE A 121 -10.57 -16.30 -17.83
CA PHE A 121 -11.58 -17.34 -17.90
C PHE A 121 -12.94 -16.84 -18.37
N HIS A 122 -13.06 -15.54 -18.71
CA HIS A 122 -14.33 -14.88 -19.08
C HIS A 122 -15.43 -15.02 -18.02
N ILE A 123 -15.02 -15.11 -16.75
CA ILE A 123 -15.94 -15.16 -15.59
C ILE A 123 -16.38 -13.72 -15.29
N PRO A 124 -17.69 -13.40 -15.30
CA PRO A 124 -18.15 -12.04 -14.98
C PRO A 124 -17.62 -11.56 -13.63
N VAL A 125 -17.17 -10.31 -13.55
CA VAL A 125 -16.54 -9.71 -12.35
C VAL A 125 -17.34 -9.98 -11.07
N LYS A 126 -18.69 -9.85 -11.13
CA LYS A 126 -19.55 -10.11 -9.98
C LYS A 126 -19.46 -11.54 -9.44
N ILE A 127 -19.33 -12.54 -10.31
CA ILE A 127 -19.15 -13.96 -9.92
C ILE A 127 -17.72 -14.16 -9.46
N GLY A 128 -16.74 -13.62 -10.20
CA GLY A 128 -15.33 -13.66 -9.85
C GLY A 128 -15.05 -13.13 -8.44
N THR A 129 -15.74 -12.06 -8.04
CA THR A 129 -15.61 -11.48 -6.69
C THR A 129 -15.94 -12.50 -5.58
N PHE A 130 -17.00 -13.28 -5.73
CA PHE A 130 -17.34 -14.32 -4.73
C PHE A 130 -16.32 -15.47 -4.72
N ILE A 131 -15.76 -15.82 -5.88
CA ILE A 131 -14.71 -16.83 -5.98
C ILE A 131 -13.46 -16.34 -5.23
N ILE A 132 -13.01 -15.11 -5.51
CA ILE A 132 -11.85 -14.52 -4.83
C ILE A 132 -12.11 -14.40 -3.32
N LEU A 133 -13.28 -13.90 -2.90
CA LEU A 133 -13.67 -13.84 -1.49
C LEU A 133 -13.54 -15.19 -0.82
N GLY A 134 -14.08 -16.26 -1.42
CA GLY A 134 -13.99 -17.63 -0.89
C GLY A 134 -12.56 -18.10 -0.72
N ILE A 135 -11.69 -17.88 -1.73
CA ILE A 135 -10.26 -18.21 -1.68
C ILE A 135 -9.57 -17.44 -0.56
N VAL A 136 -9.79 -16.13 -0.47
CA VAL A 136 -9.16 -15.23 0.52
C VAL A 136 -9.56 -15.65 1.94
N LEU A 137 -10.84 -15.84 2.22
CA LEU A 137 -11.30 -16.26 3.54
C LEU A 137 -10.79 -17.65 3.91
N PHE A 138 -10.76 -18.58 2.95
CA PHE A 138 -10.16 -19.90 3.17
C PHE A 138 -8.68 -19.80 3.52
N CYS A 139 -7.89 -19.06 2.75
CA CYS A 139 -6.45 -18.87 3.02
C CYS A 139 -6.21 -18.23 4.38
N GLN A 140 -7.01 -17.23 4.73
CA GLN A 140 -6.86 -16.46 5.96
C GLN A 140 -7.23 -17.27 7.21
N PHE A 141 -8.34 -18.01 7.19
CA PHE A 141 -8.79 -18.79 8.36
C PHE A 141 -8.06 -20.12 8.53
N THR A 142 -7.46 -20.67 7.47
CA THR A 142 -6.68 -21.92 7.53
C THR A 142 -5.18 -21.71 7.65
N ASN A 143 -4.73 -20.44 7.68
CA ASN A 143 -3.31 -20.06 7.64
C ASN A 143 -2.55 -20.68 6.43
N ALA A 144 -3.27 -20.91 5.32
CA ALA A 144 -2.71 -21.49 4.11
C ALA A 144 -1.88 -20.49 3.29
N TYR A 145 -1.95 -19.20 3.62
CA TYR A 145 -1.26 -18.10 2.91
C TYR A 145 0.26 -18.34 2.80
N SER A 146 0.90 -18.77 3.87
CA SER A 146 2.37 -19.00 3.88
C SER A 146 2.85 -20.00 2.83
N ARG A 147 1.97 -20.88 2.33
CA ARG A 147 2.31 -21.86 1.28
C ARG A 147 2.31 -21.24 -0.11
N ILE A 148 1.44 -20.28 -0.36
CA ILE A 148 1.30 -19.62 -1.67
C ILE A 148 2.07 -18.32 -1.77
N GLU A 149 2.49 -17.75 -0.64
CA GLU A 149 3.21 -16.47 -0.54
C GLU A 149 4.45 -16.42 -1.44
N LYS A 150 5.24 -17.49 -1.46
CA LYS A 150 6.44 -17.55 -2.33
C LYS A 150 6.09 -17.49 -3.81
N LEU A 151 5.00 -18.11 -4.21
CA LEU A 151 4.52 -18.09 -5.59
C LEU A 151 4.04 -16.67 -5.95
N ILE A 152 3.31 -16.03 -5.06
CA ILE A 152 2.85 -14.65 -5.21
C ILE A 152 4.03 -13.70 -5.37
N ILE A 153 5.00 -13.76 -4.47
CA ILE A 153 6.22 -12.94 -4.53
C ILE A 153 6.94 -13.15 -5.87
N LEU A 154 7.04 -14.39 -6.35
CA LEU A 154 7.69 -14.70 -7.62
C LEU A 154 6.97 -14.01 -8.80
N PHE A 155 5.65 -14.15 -8.93
CA PHE A 155 4.89 -13.57 -10.05
C PHE A 155 4.82 -12.05 -9.97
N VAL A 156 4.58 -11.50 -8.78
CA VAL A 156 4.55 -10.05 -8.57
C VAL A 156 5.92 -9.43 -8.86
N SER A 157 7.00 -10.09 -8.45
CA SER A 157 8.36 -9.65 -8.78
C SER A 157 8.62 -9.73 -10.29
N LEU A 158 8.19 -10.81 -10.95
CA LEU A 158 8.36 -10.98 -12.39
C LEU A 158 7.71 -9.83 -13.17
N ILE A 159 6.47 -9.47 -12.82
CA ILE A 159 5.77 -8.34 -13.44
C ILE A 159 6.47 -7.01 -13.13
N GLY A 160 6.86 -6.78 -11.88
CA GLY A 160 7.58 -5.57 -11.51
C GLY A 160 8.87 -5.41 -12.32
N PHE A 161 9.65 -6.48 -12.47
CA PHE A 161 10.84 -6.49 -13.32
C PHE A 161 10.52 -6.34 -14.80
N SER A 162 9.39 -6.89 -15.28
CA SER A 162 8.96 -6.72 -16.67
C SER A 162 8.70 -5.24 -16.97
N PHE A 163 8.00 -4.50 -16.11
CA PHE A 163 7.81 -3.06 -16.27
C PHE A 163 9.13 -2.28 -16.25
N LEU A 164 10.06 -2.64 -15.36
CA LEU A 164 11.38 -2.00 -15.31
C LEU A 164 12.21 -2.30 -16.57
N PHE A 165 12.05 -3.46 -17.17
CA PHE A 165 12.74 -3.82 -18.41
C PHE A 165 12.10 -3.12 -19.63
N GLU A 166 10.79 -3.03 -19.67
CA GLU A 166 10.06 -2.35 -20.75
C GLU A 166 10.45 -0.88 -20.90
N ILE A 167 10.82 -0.20 -19.81
CA ILE A 167 11.35 1.18 -19.85
C ILE A 167 12.58 1.28 -20.77
N CYS A 168 13.38 0.22 -20.87
CA CYS A 168 14.58 0.20 -21.72
C CYS A 168 14.26 0.07 -23.22
N ILE A 169 13.04 -0.41 -23.55
CA ILE A 169 12.62 -0.70 -24.92
C ILE A 169 11.63 0.36 -25.42
N ALA A 170 10.81 0.91 -24.52
CA ALA A 170 9.78 1.88 -24.85
C ALA A 170 10.37 3.23 -25.26
N ASP A 171 9.70 3.91 -26.18
CA ASP A 171 10.08 5.25 -26.65
C ASP A 171 9.61 6.31 -25.63
N ILE A 172 10.37 6.45 -24.53
CA ILE A 172 10.06 7.34 -23.43
C ILE A 172 10.66 8.72 -23.70
N GLU A 173 9.86 9.77 -23.59
CA GLU A 173 10.32 11.15 -23.64
C GLU A 173 11.01 11.56 -22.33
N TRP A 174 12.23 11.12 -22.13
CA TRP A 174 12.99 11.29 -20.89
C TRP A 174 13.07 12.72 -20.39
N LYS A 175 13.12 13.69 -21.30
CA LYS A 175 13.12 15.12 -20.92
C LYS A 175 11.83 15.51 -20.21
N GLN A 176 10.68 15.08 -20.71
CA GLN A 176 9.38 15.34 -20.07
C GLN A 176 9.23 14.54 -18.77
N ALA A 177 9.66 13.28 -18.77
CA ALA A 177 9.65 12.44 -17.58
C ALA A 177 10.46 13.05 -16.43
N LEU A 178 11.69 13.53 -16.68
CA LEU A 178 12.53 14.20 -15.68
C LEU A 178 11.87 15.47 -15.14
N ILE A 179 11.22 16.27 -15.99
CA ILE A 179 10.46 17.44 -15.56
C ILE A 179 9.28 16.99 -14.69
N GLY A 180 8.56 15.94 -15.10
CA GLY A 180 7.40 15.39 -14.37
C GLY A 180 7.76 14.87 -12.98
N TRP A 181 8.97 14.37 -12.74
CA TRP A 181 9.41 13.96 -11.40
C TRP A 181 9.71 15.13 -10.46
N VAL A 182 10.16 16.27 -11.00
CA VAL A 182 10.68 17.38 -10.18
C VAL A 182 9.67 18.52 -10.06
N LYS A 183 8.85 18.78 -11.09
CA LYS A 183 7.90 19.89 -11.12
C LYS A 183 6.51 19.42 -10.67
N PRO A 184 6.05 19.80 -9.46
CA PRO A 184 4.67 19.55 -9.05
C PRO A 184 3.71 20.35 -9.92
N GLU A 185 2.84 19.65 -10.63
CA GLU A 185 1.80 20.25 -11.46
C GLU A 185 0.52 19.42 -11.32
N VAL A 186 -0.62 20.11 -11.13
CA VAL A 186 -1.93 19.49 -11.02
C VAL A 186 -2.79 19.98 -12.18
N PRO A 187 -2.78 19.31 -13.32
CA PRO A 187 -3.61 19.67 -14.46
C PRO A 187 -5.09 19.71 -14.08
N LYS A 188 -5.86 20.51 -14.81
CA LYS A 188 -7.32 20.60 -14.58
C LYS A 188 -7.96 19.19 -14.73
N GLY A 189 -8.74 18.79 -13.74
CA GLY A 189 -9.39 17.47 -13.71
C GLY A 189 -8.50 16.31 -13.23
N SER A 190 -7.20 16.54 -12.94
CA SER A 190 -6.30 15.46 -12.48
C SER A 190 -6.41 15.15 -10.98
N LEU A 191 -7.07 15.99 -10.20
CA LEU A 191 -7.06 15.87 -8.74
C LEU A 191 -7.59 14.51 -8.22
N PRO A 192 -8.65 13.90 -8.79
CA PRO A 192 -9.05 12.55 -8.43
C PRO A 192 -7.93 11.51 -8.62
N VAL A 193 -7.20 11.57 -9.73
CA VAL A 193 -6.08 10.67 -10.02
C VAL A 193 -4.90 10.95 -9.10
N VAL A 194 -4.59 12.22 -8.81
CA VAL A 194 -3.57 12.62 -7.82
C VAL A 194 -3.87 12.02 -6.45
N MET A 195 -5.14 12.12 -6.02
CA MET A 195 -5.59 11.56 -4.75
C MET A 195 -5.58 10.02 -4.76
N SER A 196 -5.95 9.42 -5.90
CA SER A 196 -5.87 7.97 -6.08
C SER A 196 -4.42 7.46 -5.97
N VAL A 197 -3.45 8.11 -6.64
CA VAL A 197 -2.02 7.76 -6.53
C VAL A 197 -1.52 7.95 -5.10
N LEU A 198 -1.93 9.03 -4.42
CA LEU A 198 -1.57 9.25 -3.02
C LEU A 198 -2.09 8.12 -2.12
N GLY A 199 -3.37 7.78 -2.23
CA GLY A 199 -4.02 6.75 -1.42
C GLY A 199 -3.48 5.36 -1.71
N ALA A 200 -3.18 5.06 -2.97
CA ALA A 200 -2.58 3.82 -3.41
C ALA A 200 -1.16 3.62 -2.86
N VAL A 201 -0.34 4.68 -2.78
CA VAL A 201 1.02 4.59 -2.24
C VAL A 201 1.00 4.67 -0.71
N VAL A 202 0.27 5.63 -0.11
CA VAL A 202 0.25 5.83 1.36
C VAL A 202 -1.06 5.26 1.93
N MET A 203 -1.12 3.96 2.05
CA MET A 203 -2.29 3.24 2.54
C MET A 203 -2.41 3.36 4.07
N PRO A 204 -3.43 4.04 4.61
CA PRO A 204 -3.56 4.23 6.06
C PRO A 204 -3.66 2.90 6.83
N HIS A 205 -4.42 1.92 6.33
CA HIS A 205 -4.56 0.61 6.95
C HIS A 205 -3.25 -0.17 7.02
N ASN A 206 -2.34 0.02 6.05
CA ASN A 206 -1.02 -0.60 6.05
C ASN A 206 -0.10 -0.01 7.14
N LEU A 207 -0.29 1.23 7.57
CA LEU A 207 0.44 1.78 8.72
C LEU A 207 0.05 1.04 10.01
N PHE A 208 -1.24 0.68 10.19
CA PHE A 208 -1.69 -0.16 11.30
C PHE A 208 -1.11 -1.58 11.19
N LEU A 209 -1.23 -2.20 10.02
CA LEU A 209 -0.74 -3.56 9.79
C LEU A 209 0.78 -3.65 9.96
N HIS A 210 1.54 -2.68 9.45
CA HIS A 210 3.01 -2.69 9.58
C HIS A 210 3.44 -2.61 11.03
N SER A 211 2.79 -1.78 11.84
CA SER A 211 3.05 -1.69 13.28
C SER A 211 2.71 -2.98 14.04
N GLU A 212 1.82 -3.82 13.53
CA GLU A 212 1.47 -5.14 14.05
C GLU A 212 2.49 -6.20 13.62
N ILE A 213 2.76 -6.29 12.31
CA ILE A 213 3.67 -7.31 11.75
C ILE A 213 5.06 -7.19 12.35
N ILE A 214 5.52 -5.97 12.63
CA ILE A 214 6.85 -5.77 13.23
C ILE A 214 6.95 -6.40 14.63
N GLN A 215 5.83 -6.60 15.35
CA GLN A 215 5.80 -7.21 16.68
C GLN A 215 5.95 -8.73 16.63
N SER A 216 5.58 -9.39 15.53
CA SER A 216 5.70 -10.84 15.37
C SER A 216 7.14 -11.37 15.48
N ARG A 217 8.12 -10.49 15.57
CA ARG A 217 9.55 -10.81 15.64
C ARG A 217 10.11 -10.96 17.06
N GLU A 218 9.29 -11.04 18.09
CA GLU A 218 9.67 -11.26 19.48
C GLU A 218 10.83 -10.33 19.96
N TRP A 219 10.60 -9.04 19.92
CA TRP A 219 11.60 -8.05 20.30
C TRP A 219 11.88 -8.01 21.80
N ASN A 220 13.14 -7.92 22.17
CA ASN A 220 13.52 -7.66 23.56
C ASN A 220 13.34 -6.17 23.92
N LEU A 221 12.15 -5.81 24.37
CA LEU A 221 11.79 -4.43 24.78
C LEU A 221 12.58 -3.90 25.99
N LYS A 222 13.35 -4.76 26.67
CA LYS A 222 14.14 -4.38 27.86
C LYS A 222 15.59 -4.02 27.53
N ASP A 223 16.09 -4.39 26.33
CA ASP A 223 17.46 -4.12 25.92
C ASP A 223 17.50 -2.98 24.90
N GLU A 224 18.00 -1.83 25.36
CA GLU A 224 18.10 -0.62 24.54
C GLU A 224 18.96 -0.80 23.27
N ASN A 225 20.04 -1.57 23.37
CA ASN A 225 20.90 -1.83 22.21
C ASN A 225 20.14 -2.64 21.14
N VAL A 226 19.31 -3.58 21.58
CA VAL A 226 18.45 -4.36 20.68
C VAL A 226 17.44 -3.46 20.00
N ILE A 227 16.74 -2.58 20.74
CA ILE A 227 15.78 -1.63 20.18
C ILE A 227 16.44 -0.73 19.14
N GLU A 228 17.60 -0.12 19.46
CA GLU A 228 18.30 0.77 18.52
C GLU A 228 18.78 0.05 17.25
N GLN A 229 19.27 -1.18 17.40
CA GLN A 229 19.68 -1.99 16.27
C GLN A 229 18.49 -2.30 15.36
N GLN A 230 17.36 -2.61 15.94
CA GLN A 230 16.14 -2.96 15.23
C GLN A 230 15.55 -1.78 14.49
N LEU A 231 15.52 -0.59 15.09
CA LEU A 231 15.11 0.63 14.41
C LEU A 231 15.98 0.93 13.19
N LYS A 232 17.29 0.64 13.26
CA LYS A 232 18.18 0.80 12.10
C LYS A 232 17.92 -0.22 10.99
N TYR A 233 17.66 -1.46 11.35
CA TYR A 233 17.41 -2.51 10.35
C TYR A 233 16.03 -2.33 9.70
N GLU A 234 15.01 -2.00 10.49
CA GLU A 234 13.69 -1.70 9.97
C GLU A 234 13.73 -0.51 9.00
N PHE A 235 14.40 0.59 9.36
CA PHE A 235 14.54 1.73 8.46
C PHE A 235 15.20 1.36 7.13
N LYS A 236 16.24 0.53 7.15
CA LYS A 236 16.90 0.05 5.92
C LYS A 236 15.99 -0.85 5.09
N ASP A 237 15.24 -1.75 5.74
CA ASP A 237 14.28 -2.63 5.09
C ASP A 237 13.16 -1.81 4.44
N THR A 238 12.56 -0.88 5.17
CA THR A 238 11.55 0.04 4.65
C THR A 238 12.09 0.88 3.49
N LEU A 239 13.25 1.51 3.65
CA LEU A 239 13.85 2.35 2.61
C LEU A 239 14.12 1.57 1.32
N PHE A 240 14.75 0.40 1.42
CA PHE A 240 15.05 -0.45 0.26
C PHE A 240 13.77 -0.90 -0.44
N SER A 241 12.81 -1.36 0.32
CA SER A 241 11.53 -1.85 -0.18
C SER A 241 10.73 -0.75 -0.87
N MET A 242 10.68 0.45 -0.29
CA MET A 242 9.95 1.58 -0.87
C MET A 242 10.63 2.15 -2.12
N ILE A 243 11.96 2.09 -2.23
CA ILE A 243 12.68 2.47 -3.46
C ILE A 243 12.30 1.52 -4.61
N ILE A 244 12.20 0.22 -4.35
CA ILE A 244 11.73 -0.74 -5.36
C ILE A 244 10.29 -0.43 -5.76
N GLY A 245 9.40 -0.22 -4.79
CA GLY A 245 8.01 0.16 -5.06
C GLY A 245 7.89 1.46 -5.87
N TRP A 246 8.68 2.48 -5.52
CA TRP A 246 8.76 3.73 -6.28
C TRP A 246 9.20 3.50 -7.74
N ALA A 247 10.22 2.68 -7.95
CA ALA A 247 10.72 2.40 -9.29
C ALA A 247 9.67 1.68 -10.15
N ILE A 248 8.96 0.69 -9.59
CA ILE A 248 7.91 -0.05 -10.28
C ILE A 248 6.71 0.86 -10.58
N ASN A 249 6.20 1.62 -9.61
CA ASN A 249 5.09 2.54 -9.81
C ASN A 249 5.43 3.64 -10.84
N SER A 250 6.66 4.19 -10.79
CA SER A 250 7.15 5.13 -11.79
C SER A 250 7.22 4.49 -13.18
N ALA A 251 7.70 3.24 -13.27
CA ALA A 251 7.76 2.48 -14.51
C ALA A 251 6.36 2.33 -15.15
N MET A 252 5.36 2.04 -14.35
CA MET A 252 3.98 1.90 -14.83
C MET A 252 3.43 3.21 -15.39
N ILE A 253 3.67 4.34 -14.71
CA ILE A 253 3.27 5.66 -15.24
C ILE A 253 4.02 5.97 -16.54
N LEU A 254 5.35 5.73 -16.58
CA LEU A 254 6.17 5.95 -17.77
C LEU A 254 5.65 5.14 -18.96
N MET A 255 5.35 3.87 -18.73
CA MET A 255 4.83 2.98 -19.76
C MET A 255 3.45 3.40 -20.22
N ALA A 256 2.54 3.70 -19.31
CA ALA A 256 1.21 4.19 -19.65
C ALA A 256 1.26 5.51 -20.42
N ALA A 257 2.17 6.41 -20.04
CA ALA A 257 2.39 7.66 -20.77
C ALA A 257 2.95 7.43 -22.17
N ALA A 258 3.92 6.53 -22.34
CA ALA A 258 4.53 6.26 -23.64
C ALA A 258 3.60 5.51 -24.61
N THR A 259 2.71 4.65 -24.09
CA THR A 259 1.91 3.75 -24.94
C THR A 259 0.44 4.15 -25.09
N LEU A 260 -0.13 4.81 -24.07
CA LEU A 260 -1.58 5.03 -23.97
C LEU A 260 -1.96 6.52 -23.93
N TYR A 261 -1.01 7.44 -23.79
CA TYR A 261 -1.30 8.87 -23.74
C TYR A 261 -1.50 9.45 -25.13
N HIS A 262 -2.73 9.97 -25.39
CA HIS A 262 -3.09 10.57 -26.68
C HIS A 262 -3.28 12.10 -26.63
N GLY A 263 -2.85 12.75 -25.55
CA GLY A 263 -2.94 14.22 -25.42
C GLY A 263 -4.32 14.79 -25.14
N ASN A 264 -5.34 13.95 -24.97
CA ASN A 264 -6.74 14.38 -24.87
C ASN A 264 -7.22 14.60 -23.41
N GLY A 265 -6.38 14.37 -22.40
CA GLY A 265 -6.75 14.51 -20.98
C GLY A 265 -7.77 13.49 -20.47
N HIS A 266 -8.10 12.49 -21.25
CA HIS A 266 -8.94 11.38 -20.85
C HIS A 266 -8.07 10.20 -20.45
N SER A 267 -8.16 9.78 -19.20
CA SER A 267 -7.55 8.53 -18.73
C SER A 267 -8.29 7.34 -19.38
N ILE A 268 -7.53 6.29 -19.64
CA ILE A 268 -8.12 5.00 -20.02
C ILE A 268 -8.83 4.45 -18.78
N ASP A 269 -10.03 3.96 -18.98
CA ASP A 269 -10.93 3.40 -17.97
C ASP A 269 -11.02 1.87 -18.02
N ASP A 270 -10.03 1.22 -18.68
CA ASP A 270 -9.99 -0.22 -18.83
C ASP A 270 -8.61 -0.81 -18.49
N ILE A 271 -8.55 -1.60 -17.41
CA ILE A 271 -7.33 -2.28 -16.98
C ILE A 271 -6.87 -3.38 -17.94
N HIS A 272 -7.77 -3.88 -18.81
CA HIS A 272 -7.41 -4.87 -19.84
C HIS A 272 -6.34 -4.32 -20.80
N LEU A 273 -6.35 -3.02 -21.06
CA LEU A 273 -5.34 -2.35 -21.88
C LEU A 273 -3.95 -2.33 -21.24
N ALA A 274 -3.85 -2.46 -19.90
CA ALA A 274 -2.57 -2.53 -19.22
C ALA A 274 -1.74 -3.74 -19.65
N GLY A 275 -2.37 -4.86 -19.97
CA GLY A 275 -1.69 -6.02 -20.54
C GLY A 275 -1.01 -5.73 -21.88
N SER A 276 -1.56 -4.82 -22.68
CA SER A 276 -0.99 -4.45 -23.98
C SER A 276 0.32 -3.66 -23.85
N MET A 277 0.55 -2.96 -22.72
CA MET A 277 1.80 -2.24 -22.46
C MET A 277 3.01 -3.17 -22.39
N LEU A 278 2.81 -4.44 -22.01
CA LEU A 278 3.86 -5.45 -21.92
C LEU A 278 4.04 -6.26 -23.23
N THR A 279 3.27 -5.95 -24.28
CA THR A 279 3.35 -6.68 -25.56
C THR A 279 4.73 -6.59 -26.21
N PRO A 280 5.47 -5.48 -26.20
CA PRO A 280 6.80 -5.41 -26.80
C PRO A 280 7.78 -6.44 -26.20
N LEU A 281 7.68 -6.70 -24.89
CA LEU A 281 8.56 -7.68 -24.19
C LEU A 281 8.00 -9.11 -24.26
N LEU A 282 6.71 -9.29 -24.00
CA LEU A 282 6.09 -10.58 -23.72
C LEU A 282 5.27 -11.11 -24.93
N GLY A 283 5.16 -10.32 -26.00
CA GLY A 283 4.42 -10.70 -27.19
C GLY A 283 2.95 -11.05 -26.87
N ASN A 284 2.41 -12.07 -27.54
CA ASN A 284 1.02 -12.50 -27.37
C ASN A 284 0.71 -13.07 -25.97
N ALA A 285 1.72 -13.38 -25.14
CA ALA A 285 1.53 -13.85 -23.80
C ALA A 285 1.35 -12.71 -22.77
N ALA A 286 1.55 -11.45 -23.17
CA ALA A 286 1.52 -10.28 -22.28
C ALA A 286 0.23 -10.20 -21.45
N SER A 287 -0.92 -10.29 -22.09
CA SER A 287 -2.22 -10.20 -21.41
C SER A 287 -2.46 -11.34 -20.43
N ILE A 288 -2.01 -12.57 -20.74
CA ILE A 288 -2.16 -13.72 -19.87
C ILE A 288 -1.25 -13.58 -18.66
N ILE A 289 0.02 -13.20 -18.85
CA ILE A 289 0.99 -13.01 -17.76
C ILE A 289 0.55 -11.87 -16.86
N PHE A 290 0.08 -10.77 -17.45
CA PHE A 290 -0.49 -9.64 -16.71
C PHE A 290 -1.69 -10.07 -15.87
N ALA A 291 -2.65 -10.78 -16.45
CA ALA A 291 -3.85 -11.24 -15.75
C ALA A 291 -3.52 -12.24 -14.62
N LEU A 292 -2.55 -13.15 -14.83
CA LEU A 292 -2.07 -14.06 -13.77
C LEU A 292 -1.46 -13.29 -12.59
N ALA A 293 -0.64 -12.28 -12.89
CA ALA A 293 -0.05 -11.46 -11.84
C ALA A 293 -1.10 -10.59 -11.14
N LEU A 294 -2.07 -10.04 -11.86
CA LEU A 294 -3.20 -9.30 -11.30
C LEU A 294 -4.04 -10.19 -10.37
N LEU A 295 -4.28 -11.45 -10.76
CA LEU A 295 -4.99 -12.43 -9.95
C LEU A 295 -4.26 -12.71 -8.63
N LEU A 296 -2.96 -13.01 -8.72
CA LEU A 296 -2.14 -13.33 -7.57
C LEU A 296 -1.94 -12.11 -6.65
N ALA A 297 -1.73 -10.93 -7.23
CA ALA A 297 -1.68 -9.68 -6.50
C ALA A 297 -2.99 -9.42 -5.77
N GLY A 298 -4.15 -9.51 -6.46
CA GLY A 298 -5.46 -9.31 -5.88
C GLY A 298 -5.76 -10.28 -4.71
N ILE A 299 -5.41 -11.56 -4.84
CA ILE A 299 -5.55 -12.53 -3.74
C ILE A 299 -4.64 -12.15 -2.56
N SER A 300 -3.36 -11.87 -2.81
CA SER A 300 -2.40 -11.52 -1.77
C SER A 300 -2.82 -10.27 -1.00
N SER A 301 -3.10 -9.20 -1.75
CA SER A 301 -3.46 -7.91 -1.16
C SER A 301 -4.82 -7.96 -0.47
N SER A 302 -5.77 -8.77 -0.95
CA SER A 302 -7.03 -9.01 -0.23
C SER A 302 -6.78 -9.66 1.14
N ILE A 303 -5.84 -10.60 1.24
CA ILE A 303 -5.48 -11.22 2.52
C ILE A 303 -4.88 -10.18 3.47
N THR A 304 -3.95 -9.34 2.99
CA THR A 304 -3.35 -8.29 3.82
C THR A 304 -4.36 -7.22 4.22
N ALA A 305 -5.31 -6.85 3.35
CA ALA A 305 -6.41 -5.95 3.68
C ALA A 305 -7.33 -6.53 4.78
N GLY A 306 -7.62 -7.84 4.72
CA GLY A 306 -8.35 -8.54 5.76
C GLY A 306 -7.58 -8.61 7.09
N MET A 307 -6.27 -8.86 7.04
CA MET A 307 -5.40 -8.81 8.22
C MET A 307 -5.41 -7.41 8.85
N ALA A 308 -5.28 -6.36 8.04
CA ALA A 308 -5.33 -4.98 8.52
C ALA A 308 -6.67 -4.66 9.19
N GLY A 309 -7.79 -5.04 8.56
CA GLY A 309 -9.12 -4.87 9.15
C GLY A 309 -9.29 -5.67 10.45
N GLY A 310 -8.76 -6.89 10.50
CA GLY A 310 -8.72 -7.72 11.71
C GLY A 310 -7.91 -7.06 12.84
N THR A 311 -6.70 -6.57 12.53
CA THR A 311 -5.82 -5.85 13.47
C THR A 311 -6.49 -4.57 14.02
N ILE A 312 -7.09 -3.76 13.13
CA ILE A 312 -7.71 -2.50 13.54
C ILE A 312 -8.96 -2.78 14.39
N PHE A 313 -9.78 -3.73 13.97
CA PHE A 313 -11.01 -4.05 14.69
C PHE A 313 -10.75 -4.68 16.05
N SER A 314 -9.83 -5.67 16.16
CA SER A 314 -9.43 -6.25 17.45
C SER A 314 -8.84 -5.23 18.40
N GLY A 315 -8.07 -4.26 17.85
CA GLY A 315 -7.52 -3.15 18.62
C GLY A 315 -8.58 -2.23 19.25
N ILE A 316 -9.82 -2.17 18.74
CA ILE A 316 -10.94 -1.44 19.40
C ILE A 316 -11.21 -2.04 20.80
N PHE A 317 -11.02 -3.34 20.95
CA PHE A 317 -11.24 -4.10 22.18
C PHE A 317 -9.97 -4.37 22.98
N ASP A 318 -8.87 -3.70 22.67
CA ASP A 318 -7.55 -3.88 23.30
C ASP A 318 -6.97 -5.31 23.14
N HIS A 319 -7.34 -6.02 22.06
CA HIS A 319 -6.81 -7.33 21.73
C HIS A 319 -5.79 -7.25 20.60
N PRO A 320 -4.64 -7.96 20.71
CA PRO A 320 -3.70 -8.10 19.61
C PRO A 320 -4.33 -8.92 18.47
N TYR A 321 -3.71 -8.86 17.28
CA TYR A 321 -4.14 -9.68 16.17
C TYR A 321 -3.91 -11.17 16.46
N ASP A 322 -4.99 -11.92 16.50
CA ASP A 322 -4.98 -13.39 16.52
C ASP A 322 -6.15 -13.90 15.68
N ILE A 323 -5.84 -14.57 14.57
CA ILE A 323 -6.86 -15.08 13.66
C ILE A 323 -7.79 -16.14 14.31
N HIS A 324 -7.41 -16.71 15.43
CA HIS A 324 -8.28 -17.64 16.20
C HIS A 324 -9.23 -16.89 17.12
N HIS A 325 -8.93 -15.63 17.48
CA HIS A 325 -9.79 -14.81 18.33
C HIS A 325 -11.03 -14.31 17.58
N LYS A 326 -12.16 -14.22 18.29
CA LYS A 326 -13.46 -13.84 17.70
C LYS A 326 -13.44 -12.42 17.10
N ASP A 327 -12.82 -11.47 17.80
CA ASP A 327 -12.80 -10.06 17.37
C ASP A 327 -11.98 -9.89 16.08
N THR A 328 -10.86 -10.59 15.96
CA THR A 328 -10.06 -10.60 14.73
C THR A 328 -10.85 -11.21 13.56
N LYS A 329 -11.50 -12.37 13.77
CA LYS A 329 -12.36 -12.99 12.74
C LYS A 329 -13.48 -12.06 12.31
N LEU A 330 -14.12 -11.40 13.27
CA LEU A 330 -15.20 -10.45 12.99
C LEU A 330 -14.66 -9.24 12.20
N GLY A 331 -13.49 -8.71 12.57
CA GLY A 331 -12.84 -7.63 11.85
C GLY A 331 -12.53 -7.98 10.40
N VAL A 332 -12.03 -9.20 10.13
CA VAL A 332 -11.84 -9.72 8.77
C VAL A 332 -13.17 -9.76 8.01
N LEU A 333 -14.23 -10.31 8.60
CA LEU A 333 -15.53 -10.41 7.93
C LEU A 333 -16.18 -9.04 7.71
N ILE A 334 -16.08 -8.11 8.67
CA ILE A 334 -16.54 -6.72 8.54
C ILE A 334 -15.77 -5.98 7.43
N THR A 335 -14.54 -6.36 7.16
CA THR A 335 -13.77 -5.79 6.05
C THR A 335 -14.18 -6.40 4.72
N MET A 336 -14.23 -7.72 4.62
CA MET A 336 -14.41 -8.44 3.35
C MET A 336 -15.85 -8.44 2.83
N ILE A 337 -16.85 -8.61 3.71
CA ILE A 337 -18.24 -8.72 3.27
C ILE A 337 -18.77 -7.40 2.72
N PRO A 338 -18.65 -6.25 3.41
CA PRO A 338 -19.06 -4.96 2.84
C PRO A 338 -18.30 -4.61 1.56
N ALA A 339 -16.98 -4.91 1.48
CA ALA A 339 -16.19 -4.71 0.27
C ALA A 339 -16.79 -5.47 -0.91
N THR A 340 -17.14 -6.74 -0.72
CA THR A 340 -17.81 -7.57 -1.74
C THR A 340 -19.16 -6.97 -2.15
N LEU A 341 -19.98 -6.55 -1.18
CA LEU A 341 -21.30 -5.96 -1.47
C LEU A 341 -21.17 -4.65 -2.25
N MET A 342 -20.17 -3.82 -1.96
CA MET A 342 -19.90 -2.60 -2.71
C MET A 342 -19.55 -2.88 -4.17
N ILE A 343 -18.75 -3.93 -4.45
CA ILE A 343 -18.41 -4.33 -5.82
C ILE A 343 -19.66 -4.66 -6.65
N LEU A 344 -20.70 -5.26 -6.05
CA LEU A 344 -21.94 -5.58 -6.77
C LEU A 344 -22.69 -4.34 -7.27
N LEU A 345 -22.47 -3.18 -6.61
CA LEU A 345 -23.10 -1.90 -6.93
C LEU A 345 -22.27 -1.06 -7.92
N ILE A 346 -20.99 -1.39 -8.11
CA ILE A 346 -20.10 -0.67 -9.01
C ILE A 346 -20.49 -0.94 -10.47
N LYS A 347 -20.58 0.12 -11.28
CA LYS A 347 -20.88 0.06 -12.72
C LYS A 347 -19.61 -0.10 -13.54
N SER A 348 -18.57 0.67 -13.24
CA SER A 348 -17.26 0.63 -13.89
C SER A 348 -16.24 0.05 -12.89
N PRO A 349 -15.70 -1.16 -13.16
CA PRO A 349 -14.69 -1.75 -12.28
C PRO A 349 -13.44 -0.88 -12.13
N PHE A 350 -12.98 -0.25 -13.22
CA PHE A 350 -11.79 0.61 -13.17
C PHE A 350 -12.00 1.84 -12.29
N ASP A 351 -13.16 2.52 -12.41
CA ASP A 351 -13.51 3.65 -11.53
C ASP A 351 -13.62 3.21 -10.08
N GLY A 352 -14.11 1.99 -9.84
CA GLY A 352 -14.14 1.40 -8.49
C GLY A 352 -12.76 1.29 -7.86
N LEU A 353 -11.74 0.90 -8.64
CA LEU A 353 -10.35 0.90 -8.18
C LEU A 353 -9.88 2.32 -7.84
N ILE A 354 -10.10 3.29 -8.72
CA ILE A 354 -9.69 4.69 -8.51
C ILE A 354 -10.35 5.29 -7.28
N TYR A 355 -11.68 5.17 -7.15
CA TYR A 355 -12.42 5.75 -6.02
C TYR A 355 -12.06 5.11 -4.68
N SER A 356 -11.75 3.81 -4.65
CA SER A 356 -11.26 3.16 -3.44
C SER A 356 -9.96 3.79 -2.94
N GLN A 357 -9.00 4.02 -3.83
CA GLN A 357 -7.72 4.64 -3.49
C GLN A 357 -7.89 6.12 -3.09
N MET A 358 -8.78 6.85 -3.74
CA MET A 358 -9.14 8.22 -3.31
C MET A 358 -9.68 8.21 -1.88
N PHE A 359 -10.54 7.26 -1.52
CA PHE A 359 -11.08 7.15 -0.16
C PHE A 359 -9.98 6.91 0.88
N LEU A 360 -8.95 6.13 0.54
CA LEU A 360 -7.78 5.96 1.41
C LEU A 360 -7.06 7.28 1.67
N ALA A 361 -6.88 8.10 0.63
CA ALA A 361 -6.26 9.40 0.77
C ALA A 361 -7.11 10.36 1.64
N VAL A 362 -8.45 10.23 1.59
CA VAL A 362 -9.37 11.01 2.43
C VAL A 362 -9.24 10.64 3.91
N GLN A 363 -9.07 9.35 4.24
CA GLN A 363 -8.91 8.90 5.61
C GLN A 363 -7.50 9.18 6.18
N LEU A 364 -6.50 9.28 5.32
CA LEU A 364 -5.08 9.36 5.68
C LEU A 364 -4.74 10.46 6.70
N PRO A 365 -5.27 11.70 6.65
CA PRO A 365 -5.00 12.72 7.68
C PRO A 365 -5.32 12.26 9.09
N ILE A 366 -6.43 11.54 9.28
CA ILE A 366 -6.86 11.05 10.60
C ILE A 366 -5.80 10.08 11.15
N THR A 367 -5.32 9.17 10.33
CA THR A 367 -4.26 8.22 10.70
C THR A 367 -2.95 8.94 11.01
N ILE A 368 -2.53 9.90 10.17
CA ILE A 368 -1.26 10.63 10.37
C ILE A 368 -1.31 11.45 11.67
N PHE A 369 -2.37 12.21 11.94
CA PHE A 369 -2.48 12.98 13.18
C PHE A 369 -2.51 12.09 14.42
N THR A 370 -3.19 10.94 14.34
CA THR A 370 -3.18 9.93 15.41
C THR A 370 -1.77 9.40 15.67
N GLN A 371 -1.06 9.05 14.61
CA GLN A 371 0.31 8.57 14.69
C GLN A 371 1.24 9.62 15.29
N ILE A 372 1.17 10.88 14.83
CA ILE A 372 1.96 12.00 15.38
C ILE A 372 1.69 12.18 16.88
N TYR A 373 0.42 12.13 17.29
CA TYR A 373 0.03 12.27 18.68
C TYR A 373 0.68 11.18 19.55
N LEU A 374 0.59 9.93 19.16
CA LEU A 374 1.12 8.78 19.88
C LEU A 374 2.64 8.79 19.91
N THR A 375 3.29 8.91 18.75
CA THR A 375 4.75 8.81 18.63
C THR A 375 5.51 10.04 19.14
N SER A 376 4.83 11.19 19.29
CA SER A 376 5.42 12.39 19.89
C SER A 376 5.18 12.51 21.39
N SER A 377 4.41 11.59 22.00
CA SER A 377 4.09 11.60 23.43
C SER A 377 5.17 10.89 24.24
N LYS A 378 5.79 11.62 25.19
CA LYS A 378 6.72 11.01 26.15
C LYS A 378 6.04 9.97 27.05
N LYS A 379 4.72 10.07 27.27
CA LYS A 379 3.95 9.09 28.04
C LYS A 379 3.87 7.75 27.30
N VAL A 380 3.85 7.76 25.98
CA VAL A 380 3.76 6.57 25.13
C VAL A 380 5.15 6.03 24.79
N MET A 381 6.04 6.88 24.31
CA MET A 381 7.33 6.52 23.71
C MET A 381 8.53 6.70 24.66
N GLY A 382 8.34 7.25 25.85
CA GLY A 382 9.43 7.53 26.79
C GLY A 382 10.51 8.42 26.16
N LYS A 383 11.77 7.95 26.21
CA LYS A 383 12.93 8.62 25.61
C LYS A 383 12.98 8.57 24.09
N TYR A 384 12.23 7.66 23.48
CA TYR A 384 12.13 7.47 22.04
C TYR A 384 11.06 8.34 21.38
N ALA A 385 10.42 9.27 22.10
CA ALA A 385 9.47 10.20 21.52
C ALA A 385 10.10 11.02 20.39
N ASN A 386 9.31 11.28 19.33
CA ASN A 386 9.77 11.99 18.14
C ASN A 386 10.53 13.28 18.47
N SER A 387 11.69 13.47 17.81
CA SER A 387 12.45 14.72 17.88
C SER A 387 11.63 15.89 17.33
N LYS A 388 11.99 17.12 17.72
CA LYS A 388 11.32 18.33 17.19
C LYS A 388 11.35 18.39 15.67
N ARG A 389 12.47 18.01 15.04
CA ARG A 389 12.61 18.00 13.57
C ARG A 389 11.66 17.00 12.92
N LEU A 390 11.63 15.77 13.40
CA LEU A 390 10.74 14.72 12.87
C LEU A 390 9.28 15.10 13.04
N LYS A 391 8.91 15.68 14.19
CA LYS A 391 7.56 16.16 14.45
C LYS A 391 7.14 17.23 13.43
N ILE A 392 8.01 18.18 13.11
CA ILE A 392 7.73 19.21 12.08
C ILE A 392 7.52 18.55 10.72
N ILE A 393 8.38 17.60 10.32
CA ILE A 393 8.25 16.89 9.04
C ILE A 393 6.90 16.14 8.96
N LEU A 394 6.54 15.40 10.02
CA LEU A 394 5.27 14.68 10.07
C LEU A 394 4.06 15.63 10.00
N PHE A 395 4.13 16.78 10.67
CA PHE A 395 3.08 17.82 10.54
C PHE A 395 3.00 18.40 9.13
N MET A 396 4.13 18.64 8.47
CA MET A 396 4.13 19.10 7.07
C MET A 396 3.46 18.07 6.15
N ILE A 397 3.77 16.78 6.33
CA ILE A 397 3.10 15.70 5.59
C ILE A 397 1.58 15.73 5.85
N ALA A 398 1.16 15.80 7.11
CA ALA A 398 -0.25 15.87 7.47
C ALA A 398 -0.96 17.08 6.84
N LEU A 399 -0.32 18.25 6.82
CA LEU A 399 -0.87 19.46 6.21
C LEU A 399 -0.98 19.35 4.68
N ILE A 400 0.03 18.79 4.00
CA ILE A 400 -0.02 18.58 2.54
C ILE A 400 -1.18 17.66 2.19
N VAL A 401 -1.32 16.52 2.86
CA VAL A 401 -2.41 15.58 2.61
C VAL A 401 -3.77 16.20 2.91
N THR A 402 -3.89 16.94 4.02
CA THR A 402 -5.12 17.64 4.39
C THR A 402 -5.48 18.71 3.35
N PHE A 403 -4.50 19.46 2.87
CA PHE A 403 -4.72 20.48 1.83
C PHE A 403 -5.23 19.86 0.52
N LEU A 404 -4.62 18.76 0.07
CA LEU A 404 -5.08 18.04 -1.13
C LEU A 404 -6.52 17.53 -0.95
N ASN A 405 -6.87 17.03 0.24
CA ASN A 405 -8.25 16.62 0.54
C ASN A 405 -9.24 17.81 0.47
N ILE A 406 -8.87 18.96 1.05
CA ILE A 406 -9.72 20.17 0.97
C ILE A 406 -9.90 20.58 -0.50
N CYS A 407 -8.84 20.57 -1.30
CA CYS A 407 -8.94 20.86 -2.73
C CYS A 407 -9.92 19.91 -3.43
N LEU A 408 -9.84 18.60 -3.15
CA LEU A 408 -10.73 17.61 -3.74
C LEU A 408 -12.21 17.91 -3.40
N PHE A 409 -12.52 18.23 -2.15
CA PHE A 409 -13.88 18.56 -1.74
C PHE A 409 -14.40 19.89 -2.32
N VAL A 410 -13.53 20.88 -2.52
CA VAL A 410 -13.89 22.19 -3.07
C VAL A 410 -14.10 22.14 -4.59
N THR A 411 -13.28 21.38 -5.31
CA THR A 411 -13.38 21.30 -6.78
C THR A 411 -14.47 20.33 -7.26
N GLY A 412 -14.98 19.50 -6.36
CA GLY A 412 -15.90 18.42 -6.70
C GLY A 412 -15.17 17.21 -7.33
N PHE A 413 -15.86 16.10 -7.36
CA PHE A 413 -15.38 14.87 -7.99
C PHE A 413 -15.46 14.96 -9.50
#